data_66600c89e2d6e472e37ac090f98683c3
#
_entry.id   66600c89e2d6e472e37ac090f98683c3
#
_cell.length_a   1.000
_cell.length_b   1.000
_cell.length_c   1.000
_cell.angle_alpha   90.00
_cell.angle_beta   90.00
_cell.angle_gamma   90.00
#
_symmetry.space_group_name_H-M   'P 1'
#
loop_
_entity.id
_entity.type
_entity.pdbx_description
1 polymer ?
#
loop_
_entity_poly.entity_id
_entity_poly.type
_entity_poly.pdbx_seq_one_letter_code
_entity_poly.pdbx_strand_id
1 'polypeptide(L)'
;MQQIISRDRATPDEWAGQLSAPADLSSERSGWSTALMRHWTGGHPDLDQPALDHHYIVQHLGGPKKVDRKRDGASVSAVVESGSLSIVPVGTHFKWHTQGPIEFAHLYLAPSMLSRMALRFEKLSDFSLVDRVGFRDPLLEASYSAMLNELRTNDAIEPLYMDSLLETFVIKLLREHSTARNLRSSKPREMLAAYQLKRVMEFVETRLGTNVALADLADVAGGSVFHFSRAFRNTAGDTPYRYVLRRRIERAKHLLVSSDTPIAEVARTCGFSSHANFAKTFSRFVGTTPKRFRQR
;
A
#
# COMPACT_ATOMS: atom_id res chain seq x y z
N MET A 1 8.06 -20.02 -27.08
CA MET A 1 6.95 -20.88 -26.63
C MET A 1 5.98 -19.99 -25.88
N GLN A 2 4.95 -19.47 -26.55
CA GLN A 2 3.93 -18.59 -26.00
C GLN A 2 3.12 -19.39 -24.98
N GLN A 3 3.12 -18.94 -23.71
CA GLN A 3 2.17 -19.46 -22.73
C GLN A 3 0.75 -19.09 -23.19
N ILE A 4 -0.02 -20.11 -23.49
CA ILE A 4 -1.47 -20.02 -23.66
C ILE A 4 -2.02 -19.53 -22.30
N ILE A 5 -2.39 -18.26 -22.24
CA ILE A 5 -3.09 -17.68 -21.08
C ILE A 5 -4.48 -18.32 -21.09
N SER A 6 -4.72 -19.21 -20.15
CA SER A 6 -6.02 -19.84 -19.92
C SER A 6 -7.07 -18.75 -19.63
N ARG A 7 -8.13 -18.70 -20.44
CA ARG A 7 -9.28 -17.78 -20.32
C ARG A 7 -10.20 -18.07 -19.13
N ASP A 8 -9.78 -18.90 -18.17
CA ASP A 8 -10.64 -19.42 -17.08
C ASP A 8 -10.58 -18.58 -15.78
N ARG A 9 -9.89 -17.45 -15.77
CA ARG A 9 -9.78 -16.61 -14.56
C ARG A 9 -10.36 -15.24 -14.83
N ALA A 10 -11.25 -14.81 -13.92
CA ALA A 10 -11.83 -13.49 -13.98
C ALA A 10 -10.80 -12.42 -13.52
N THR A 11 -10.91 -11.23 -14.08
CA THR A 11 -10.19 -10.05 -13.60
C THR A 11 -10.89 -9.44 -12.38
N PRO A 12 -10.22 -8.57 -11.60
CA PRO A 12 -10.88 -7.80 -10.54
C PRO A 12 -12.07 -6.96 -11.02
N ASP A 13 -12.06 -6.51 -12.28
CA ASP A 13 -13.14 -5.71 -12.86
C ASP A 13 -14.35 -6.58 -13.22
N GLU A 14 -14.13 -7.73 -13.84
CA GLU A 14 -15.19 -8.70 -14.12
C GLU A 14 -15.83 -9.20 -12.83
N TRP A 15 -15.04 -9.39 -11.77
CA TRP A 15 -15.54 -9.75 -10.45
C TRP A 15 -16.36 -8.61 -9.82
N ALA A 16 -15.85 -7.38 -9.85
CA ALA A 16 -16.59 -6.22 -9.33
C ALA A 16 -17.92 -6.01 -10.04
N GLY A 17 -17.99 -6.30 -11.35
CA GLY A 17 -19.23 -6.23 -12.14
C GLY A 17 -20.28 -7.28 -11.75
N GLN A 18 -19.92 -8.34 -11.01
CA GLN A 18 -20.82 -9.36 -10.50
C GLN A 18 -21.36 -9.04 -9.09
N LEU A 19 -20.76 -8.06 -8.41
CA LEU A 19 -21.24 -7.62 -7.11
C LEU A 19 -22.51 -6.76 -7.26
N SER A 20 -23.40 -6.85 -6.28
CA SER A 20 -24.71 -6.21 -6.32
C SER A 20 -24.69 -4.67 -6.29
N ALA A 21 -23.54 -4.08 -5.99
CA ALA A 21 -23.34 -2.65 -5.99
C ALA A 21 -21.91 -2.30 -6.45
N PRO A 22 -21.70 -1.12 -7.06
CA PRO A 22 -20.37 -0.63 -7.36
C PRO A 22 -19.56 -0.40 -6.07
N ALA A 23 -18.23 -0.38 -6.19
CA ALA A 23 -17.37 -0.04 -5.07
C ALA A 23 -17.61 1.41 -4.63
N ASP A 24 -17.72 1.65 -3.32
CA ASP A 24 -17.85 2.99 -2.73
C ASP A 24 -16.58 3.80 -2.94
N LEU A 25 -15.42 3.12 -2.92
CA LEU A 25 -14.10 3.69 -3.20
C LEU A 25 -13.31 2.77 -4.12
N SER A 26 -12.52 3.35 -5.02
CA SER A 26 -11.58 2.64 -5.88
C SER A 26 -10.32 3.46 -6.11
N SER A 27 -9.16 2.81 -6.03
CA SER A 27 -7.87 3.45 -6.31
C SER A 27 -7.62 3.74 -7.80
N GLU A 28 -8.45 3.25 -8.71
CA GLU A 28 -8.28 3.46 -10.17
C GLU A 28 -8.28 4.93 -10.56
N ARG A 29 -9.09 5.74 -9.88
CA ARG A 29 -9.24 7.17 -10.18
C ARG A 29 -8.29 8.07 -9.40
N SER A 30 -7.48 7.49 -8.54
CA SER A 30 -6.62 8.23 -7.61
C SER A 30 -5.21 8.53 -8.14
N GLY A 31 -4.87 7.98 -9.33
CA GLY A 31 -3.51 8.07 -9.87
C GLY A 31 -2.52 7.05 -9.32
N TRP A 32 -2.95 6.14 -8.44
CA TRP A 32 -2.13 5.04 -7.95
C TRP A 32 -2.36 3.78 -8.79
N SER A 33 -1.33 3.32 -9.49
CA SER A 33 -1.41 2.22 -10.46
C SER A 33 -0.62 0.96 -10.05
N THR A 34 0.06 0.98 -8.90
CA THR A 34 0.91 -0.14 -8.47
C THR A 34 0.09 -1.36 -8.02
N ALA A 35 -1.05 -1.12 -7.38
CA ALA A 35 -2.04 -2.14 -7.03
C ALA A 35 -3.44 -1.55 -7.07
N LEU A 36 -4.45 -2.41 -7.11
CA LEU A 36 -5.85 -2.01 -7.08
C LEU A 36 -6.43 -2.23 -5.68
N MET A 37 -7.06 -1.19 -5.13
CA MET A 37 -7.80 -1.27 -3.86
C MET A 37 -9.23 -0.79 -4.07
N ARG A 38 -10.20 -1.53 -3.53
CA ARG A 38 -11.62 -1.21 -3.58
C ARG A 38 -12.28 -1.44 -2.23
N HIS A 39 -13.30 -0.66 -1.92
CA HIS A 39 -14.08 -0.77 -0.68
C HIS A 39 -15.57 -0.84 -1.01
N TRP A 40 -16.30 -1.66 -0.27
CA TRP A 40 -17.75 -1.82 -0.38
C TRP A 40 -18.41 -1.80 0.99
N THR A 41 -19.59 -1.18 1.03
CA THR A 41 -20.51 -1.19 2.16
C THR A 41 -21.83 -1.81 1.73
N GLY A 42 -22.29 -2.83 2.46
CA GLY A 42 -23.49 -3.61 2.09
C GLY A 42 -23.19 -4.67 1.01
N GLY A 43 -24.24 -5.31 0.54
CA GLY A 43 -24.17 -6.34 -0.49
C GLY A 43 -24.93 -7.61 -0.11
N HIS A 44 -24.87 -8.63 -0.99
CA HIS A 44 -25.53 -9.91 -0.75
C HIS A 44 -24.71 -10.75 0.25
N PRO A 45 -25.35 -11.44 1.21
CA PRO A 45 -24.64 -12.28 2.17
C PRO A 45 -23.96 -13.49 1.51
N ASP A 46 -24.50 -13.95 0.39
CA ASP A 46 -23.93 -15.06 -0.38
C ASP A 46 -23.23 -14.52 -1.61
N LEU A 47 -21.96 -14.87 -1.76
CA LEU A 47 -21.13 -14.50 -2.90
C LEU A 47 -20.50 -15.75 -3.51
N ASP A 48 -20.65 -15.92 -4.82
CA ASP A 48 -19.96 -16.94 -5.62
C ASP A 48 -18.75 -16.26 -6.30
N GLN A 49 -17.59 -16.35 -5.66
CA GLN A 49 -16.38 -15.68 -6.09
C GLN A 49 -15.63 -16.56 -7.08
N PRO A 50 -15.50 -16.14 -8.35
CA PRO A 50 -14.76 -16.89 -9.36
C PRO A 50 -13.27 -16.98 -9.06
N ALA A 51 -12.57 -17.87 -9.70
CA ALA A 51 -11.11 -17.88 -9.69
C ALA A 51 -10.58 -16.59 -10.35
N LEU A 52 -9.85 -15.76 -9.59
CA LEU A 52 -9.27 -14.52 -10.10
C LEU A 52 -7.86 -14.71 -10.64
N ASP A 53 -7.44 -13.85 -11.56
CA ASP A 53 -6.07 -13.76 -12.08
C ASP A 53 -5.11 -13.00 -11.13
N HIS A 54 -5.64 -12.45 -10.03
CA HIS A 54 -4.92 -11.78 -8.95
C HIS A 54 -5.05 -12.54 -7.63
N HIS A 55 -4.04 -12.44 -6.78
CA HIS A 55 -4.27 -12.63 -5.35
C HIS A 55 -5.04 -11.44 -4.82
N TYR A 56 -5.87 -11.62 -3.81
CA TYR A 56 -6.40 -10.48 -3.10
C TYR A 56 -6.47 -10.70 -1.60
N ILE A 57 -6.36 -9.59 -0.89
CA ILE A 57 -6.44 -9.55 0.55
C ILE A 57 -7.71 -8.79 0.92
N VAL A 58 -8.53 -9.41 1.73
CA VAL A 58 -9.74 -8.79 2.27
C VAL A 58 -9.43 -8.20 3.63
N GLN A 59 -9.72 -6.92 3.84
CA GLN A 59 -9.86 -6.37 5.19
C GLN A 59 -11.34 -6.36 5.54
N HIS A 60 -11.70 -7.05 6.62
CA HIS A 60 -13.06 -7.05 7.14
C HIS A 60 -13.30 -5.78 7.97
N LEU A 61 -14.41 -5.11 7.71
CA LEU A 61 -14.83 -3.86 8.33
C LEU A 61 -16.23 -4.02 8.91
N GLY A 62 -16.81 -2.98 9.50
CA GLY A 62 -18.21 -2.95 9.91
C GLY A 62 -18.58 -3.81 11.13
N GLY A 63 -17.60 -4.22 11.96
CA GLY A 63 -17.84 -4.94 13.21
C GLY A 63 -17.75 -6.47 13.08
N PRO A 64 -18.00 -7.21 14.19
CA PRO A 64 -17.91 -8.67 14.20
C PRO A 64 -18.98 -9.31 13.32
N LYS A 65 -18.59 -10.34 12.59
CA LYS A 65 -19.46 -11.11 11.70
C LYS A 65 -18.97 -12.55 11.61
N LYS A 66 -19.90 -13.46 11.30
CA LYS A 66 -19.55 -14.83 10.97
C LYS A 66 -19.39 -14.95 9.47
N VAL A 67 -18.29 -15.54 9.03
CA VAL A 67 -17.99 -15.80 7.62
C VAL A 67 -17.81 -17.30 7.44
N ASP A 68 -18.65 -17.86 6.61
CA ASP A 68 -18.53 -19.23 6.15
C ASP A 68 -18.01 -19.22 4.71
N ARG A 69 -16.97 -20.02 4.44
CA ARG A 69 -16.35 -20.13 3.13
C ARG A 69 -16.26 -21.58 2.70
N LYS A 70 -16.70 -21.88 1.48
CA LYS A 70 -16.70 -23.24 0.91
C LYS A 70 -15.82 -23.29 -0.33
N ARG A 71 -15.05 -24.37 -0.44
CA ARG A 71 -14.23 -24.73 -1.61
C ARG A 71 -14.11 -26.23 -1.72
N ASP A 72 -14.36 -26.79 -2.90
CA ASP A 72 -14.16 -28.22 -3.22
C ASP A 72 -14.73 -29.18 -2.17
N GLY A 73 -15.91 -28.88 -1.63
CA GLY A 73 -16.57 -29.66 -0.57
C GLY A 73 -16.08 -29.37 0.84
N ALA A 74 -14.96 -28.71 1.03
CA ALA A 74 -14.48 -28.25 2.33
C ALA A 74 -15.12 -26.94 2.75
N SER A 75 -15.42 -26.77 4.02
CA SER A 75 -15.97 -25.53 4.60
C SER A 75 -15.12 -25.04 5.75
N VAL A 76 -14.86 -23.73 5.75
CA VAL A 76 -14.21 -23.03 6.85
C VAL A 76 -15.17 -21.99 7.40
N SER A 77 -15.39 -22.00 8.71
CA SER A 77 -16.22 -21.01 9.40
C SER A 77 -15.35 -20.24 10.38
N ALA A 78 -15.44 -18.91 10.35
CA ALA A 78 -14.70 -18.04 11.24
C ALA A 78 -15.57 -16.86 11.71
N VAL A 79 -15.40 -16.45 12.96
CA VAL A 79 -15.86 -15.15 13.43
C VAL A 79 -14.75 -14.15 13.15
N VAL A 80 -15.05 -13.13 12.35
CA VAL A 80 -14.08 -12.10 11.97
C VAL A 80 -14.47 -10.78 12.61
N GLU A 81 -13.48 -10.07 13.12
CA GLU A 81 -13.64 -8.76 13.73
C GLU A 81 -13.22 -7.67 12.76
N SER A 82 -13.66 -6.44 13.05
CA SER A 82 -13.21 -5.27 12.28
C SER A 82 -11.67 -5.15 12.31
N GLY A 83 -11.09 -4.93 11.12
CA GLY A 83 -9.64 -4.86 10.93
C GLY A 83 -8.98 -6.19 10.58
N SER A 84 -9.60 -7.36 10.89
CA SER A 84 -9.01 -8.67 10.55
C SER A 84 -8.91 -8.85 9.02
N LEU A 85 -7.99 -9.74 8.62
CA LEU A 85 -7.63 -9.95 7.23
C LEU A 85 -7.97 -11.36 6.76
N SER A 86 -8.28 -11.52 5.47
CA SER A 86 -8.33 -12.82 4.80
C SER A 86 -7.45 -12.79 3.56
N ILE A 87 -6.78 -13.89 3.27
CA ILE A 87 -5.94 -14.06 2.08
C ILE A 87 -6.65 -14.99 1.11
N VAL A 88 -6.84 -14.55 -0.11
CA VAL A 88 -7.37 -15.34 -1.20
C VAL A 88 -6.30 -15.48 -2.29
N PRO A 89 -5.69 -16.66 -2.43
CA PRO A 89 -4.68 -16.90 -3.44
C PRO A 89 -5.27 -16.84 -4.86
N VAL A 90 -4.43 -16.45 -5.82
CA VAL A 90 -4.77 -16.45 -7.25
C VAL A 90 -5.31 -17.80 -7.70
N GLY A 91 -6.31 -17.80 -8.58
CA GLY A 91 -6.87 -19.00 -9.17
C GLY A 91 -7.73 -19.85 -8.23
N THR A 92 -8.13 -19.31 -7.08
CA THR A 92 -9.03 -20.01 -6.16
C THR A 92 -10.47 -19.55 -6.34
N HIS A 93 -11.40 -20.50 -6.37
CA HIS A 93 -12.85 -20.27 -6.40
C HIS A 93 -13.43 -20.54 -5.02
N PHE A 94 -14.26 -19.63 -4.51
CA PHE A 94 -14.91 -19.77 -3.22
C PHE A 94 -16.40 -19.38 -3.27
N LYS A 95 -17.19 -20.06 -2.46
CA LYS A 95 -18.52 -19.59 -2.08
C LYS A 95 -18.47 -19.05 -0.66
N TRP A 96 -18.87 -17.79 -0.50
CA TRP A 96 -18.87 -17.09 0.77
C TRP A 96 -20.30 -16.90 1.27
N HIS A 97 -20.48 -17.03 2.57
CA HIS A 97 -21.69 -16.64 3.26
C HIS A 97 -21.33 -15.80 4.48
N THR A 98 -21.89 -14.60 4.58
CA THR A 98 -21.59 -13.64 5.66
C THR A 98 -22.83 -13.38 6.48
N GLN A 99 -22.74 -13.60 7.80
CA GLN A 99 -23.80 -13.28 8.76
C GLN A 99 -23.33 -12.10 9.61
N GLY A 100 -23.96 -10.94 9.45
CA GLY A 100 -23.62 -9.69 10.11
C GLY A 100 -23.35 -8.55 9.15
N PRO A 101 -22.74 -7.46 9.61
CA PRO A 101 -22.47 -6.29 8.77
C PRO A 101 -21.56 -6.65 7.58
N ILE A 102 -21.99 -6.29 6.37
CA ILE A 102 -21.22 -6.49 5.15
C ILE A 102 -20.51 -5.18 4.83
N GLU A 103 -19.26 -5.08 5.26
CA GLU A 103 -18.35 -4.02 4.91
C GLU A 103 -16.95 -4.63 4.78
N PHE A 104 -16.29 -4.40 3.66
CA PHE A 104 -14.96 -4.96 3.38
C PHE A 104 -14.21 -4.14 2.35
N ALA A 105 -12.90 -4.26 2.38
CA ALA A 105 -12.03 -3.72 1.33
C ALA A 105 -11.18 -4.85 0.74
N HIS A 106 -10.96 -4.80 -0.58
CA HIS A 106 -10.06 -5.70 -1.31
C HIS A 106 -8.81 -4.96 -1.76
N LEU A 107 -7.65 -5.56 -1.54
CA LEU A 107 -6.38 -5.19 -2.14
C LEU A 107 -5.97 -6.29 -3.11
N TYR A 108 -5.96 -5.99 -4.40
CA TYR A 108 -5.60 -6.93 -5.47
C TYR A 108 -4.12 -6.82 -5.79
N LEU A 109 -3.44 -7.97 -5.81
CA LEU A 109 -2.00 -8.09 -5.99
C LEU A 109 -1.69 -8.98 -7.18
N ALA A 110 -1.12 -8.40 -8.23
CA ALA A 110 -0.75 -9.16 -9.42
C ALA A 110 0.33 -10.21 -9.10
N PRO A 111 0.20 -11.46 -9.55
CA PRO A 111 1.21 -12.51 -9.34
C PRO A 111 2.60 -12.10 -9.81
N SER A 112 2.69 -11.38 -10.94
CA SER A 112 3.95 -10.88 -11.48
C SER A 112 4.64 -9.88 -10.52
N MET A 113 3.87 -9.03 -9.84
CA MET A 113 4.39 -8.10 -8.83
C MET A 113 4.95 -8.88 -7.64
N LEU A 114 4.17 -9.82 -7.07
CA LEU A 114 4.63 -10.65 -5.95
C LEU A 114 5.85 -11.49 -6.32
N SER A 115 5.90 -12.05 -7.51
CA SER A 115 7.05 -12.84 -7.98
C SER A 115 8.31 -11.99 -8.11
N ARG A 116 8.19 -10.77 -8.66
CA ARG A 116 9.32 -9.82 -8.69
C ARG A 116 9.82 -9.49 -7.29
N MET A 117 8.93 -9.33 -6.34
CA MET A 117 9.28 -9.07 -4.95
C MET A 117 9.96 -10.26 -4.27
N ALA A 118 9.44 -11.46 -4.48
CA ALA A 118 9.99 -12.70 -3.93
C ALA A 118 11.39 -13.03 -4.48
N LEU A 119 11.61 -12.88 -5.79
CA LEU A 119 12.92 -13.06 -6.41
C LEU A 119 14.00 -12.14 -5.80
N ARG A 120 13.62 -10.95 -5.39
CA ARG A 120 14.51 -10.00 -4.74
C ARG A 120 14.90 -10.40 -3.35
N PHE A 121 13.97 -11.00 -2.61
CA PHE A 121 14.22 -11.37 -1.24
C PHE A 121 15.08 -12.61 -1.10
N GLU A 122 15.28 -13.46 -2.09
CA GLU A 122 16.20 -14.59 -1.94
C GLU A 122 16.21 -15.61 -3.09
N LYS A 123 16.04 -15.13 -4.32
CA LYS A 123 15.99 -16.07 -5.45
C LYS A 123 14.86 -17.10 -5.33
N LEU A 124 13.79 -16.75 -4.64
CA LEU A 124 12.61 -17.58 -4.53
C LEU A 124 11.87 -17.53 -5.86
N SER A 125 12.02 -18.59 -6.61
CA SER A 125 11.29 -18.80 -7.86
C SER A 125 9.93 -19.44 -7.64
N ASP A 126 9.70 -20.00 -6.44
CA ASP A 126 8.48 -20.74 -6.14
C ASP A 126 7.99 -20.42 -4.73
N PHE A 127 6.81 -19.82 -4.66
CA PHE A 127 6.07 -19.58 -3.42
C PHE A 127 4.58 -19.50 -3.72
N SER A 128 3.76 -19.73 -2.72
CA SER A 128 2.32 -19.51 -2.75
C SER A 128 1.90 -18.74 -1.50
N LEU A 129 0.93 -17.84 -1.62
CA LEU A 129 0.29 -17.27 -0.45
C LEU A 129 -0.53 -18.35 0.25
N VAL A 130 -0.49 -18.34 1.57
CA VAL A 130 -1.27 -19.27 2.40
C VAL A 130 -2.69 -18.74 2.51
N ASP A 131 -3.65 -19.56 2.10
CA ASP A 131 -5.07 -19.29 2.24
C ASP A 131 -5.45 -19.18 3.73
N ARG A 132 -6.03 -18.04 4.13
CA ARG A 132 -6.44 -17.77 5.52
C ARG A 132 -7.71 -16.92 5.58
N VAL A 133 -8.52 -17.14 6.61
CA VAL A 133 -9.75 -16.37 6.89
C VAL A 133 -9.66 -15.74 8.27
N GLY A 134 -9.94 -14.45 8.37
CA GLY A 134 -10.15 -13.76 9.63
C GLY A 134 -8.94 -13.73 10.57
N PHE A 135 -7.72 -13.70 10.05
CA PHE A 135 -6.53 -13.65 10.89
C PHE A 135 -6.17 -12.21 11.27
N ARG A 136 -5.39 -12.07 12.34
CA ARG A 136 -4.86 -10.80 12.84
C ARG A 136 -3.36 -10.73 12.61
N ASP A 137 -2.89 -9.59 12.09
CA ASP A 137 -1.49 -9.21 12.03
C ASP A 137 -1.39 -7.68 12.12
N PRO A 138 -0.90 -7.15 13.26
CA PRO A 138 -0.94 -5.71 13.53
C PRO A 138 -0.25 -4.85 12.47
N LEU A 139 0.85 -5.34 11.85
CA LEU A 139 1.56 -4.59 10.83
C LEU A 139 0.79 -4.59 9.49
N LEU A 140 0.24 -5.73 9.09
CA LEU A 140 -0.59 -5.81 7.89
C LEU A 140 -1.86 -4.98 8.06
N GLU A 141 -2.54 -5.09 9.20
CA GLU A 141 -3.75 -4.32 9.51
C GLU A 141 -3.48 -2.81 9.48
N ALA A 142 -2.41 -2.36 10.13
CA ALA A 142 -2.05 -0.95 10.15
C ALA A 142 -1.69 -0.40 8.75
N SER A 143 -0.90 -1.16 7.98
CA SER A 143 -0.52 -0.76 6.62
C SER A 143 -1.72 -0.73 5.69
N TYR A 144 -2.60 -1.72 5.77
CA TYR A 144 -3.82 -1.79 4.98
C TYR A 144 -4.77 -0.62 5.30
N SER A 145 -5.04 -0.41 6.60
CA SER A 145 -5.91 0.68 7.06
C SER A 145 -5.34 2.06 6.69
N ALA A 146 -4.03 2.22 6.69
CA ALA A 146 -3.38 3.46 6.26
C ALA A 146 -3.60 3.72 4.76
N MET A 147 -3.46 2.69 3.89
CA MET A 147 -3.76 2.79 2.45
C MET A 147 -5.24 3.11 2.21
N LEU A 148 -6.14 2.42 2.90
CA LEU A 148 -7.58 2.66 2.76
C LEU A 148 -7.99 4.06 3.23
N ASN A 149 -7.38 4.54 4.32
CA ASN A 149 -7.64 5.89 4.82
C ASN A 149 -7.12 6.97 3.87
N GLU A 150 -5.98 6.74 3.21
CA GLU A 150 -5.47 7.65 2.19
C GLU A 150 -6.46 7.81 1.03
N LEU A 151 -7.07 6.70 0.58
CA LEU A 151 -8.12 6.73 -0.45
C LEU A 151 -9.41 7.43 0.01
N ARG A 152 -9.75 7.36 1.31
CA ARG A 152 -10.98 7.97 1.86
C ARG A 152 -10.85 9.49 2.08
N THR A 153 -9.66 9.97 2.37
CA THR A 153 -9.46 11.33 2.90
C THR A 153 -8.83 12.31 1.90
N ASN A 154 -8.34 11.82 0.77
CA ASN A 154 -7.63 12.66 -0.19
C ASN A 154 -8.23 12.52 -1.59
N ASP A 155 -8.57 13.65 -2.22
CA ASP A 155 -8.97 13.72 -3.63
C ASP A 155 -7.80 13.32 -4.57
N ALA A 156 -6.57 13.53 -4.12
CA ALA A 156 -5.35 13.12 -4.79
C ALA A 156 -4.45 12.42 -3.77
N ILE A 157 -4.21 11.12 -3.97
CA ILE A 157 -3.30 10.34 -3.14
C ILE A 157 -1.84 10.69 -3.41
N GLU A 158 -0.98 10.45 -2.44
CA GLU A 158 0.47 10.54 -2.61
C GLU A 158 1.02 9.15 -3.05
N PRO A 159 1.40 8.95 -4.34
CA PRO A 159 1.81 7.61 -4.83
C PRO A 159 2.99 7.03 -4.07
N LEU A 160 3.97 7.86 -3.69
CA LEU A 160 5.15 7.42 -2.93
C LEU A 160 4.77 6.88 -1.55
N TYR A 161 3.77 7.47 -0.91
CA TYR A 161 3.27 7.00 0.38
C TYR A 161 2.56 5.65 0.25
N MET A 162 1.66 5.54 -0.74
CA MET A 162 0.94 4.31 -1.03
C MET A 162 1.89 3.17 -1.37
N ASP A 163 2.88 3.41 -2.23
CA ASP A 163 3.90 2.42 -2.60
C ASP A 163 4.73 1.97 -1.39
N SER A 164 5.09 2.89 -0.49
CA SER A 164 5.85 2.55 0.72
C SER A 164 5.04 1.68 1.70
N LEU A 165 3.74 1.96 1.83
CA LEU A 165 2.83 1.14 2.62
C LEU A 165 2.63 -0.25 2.00
N LEU A 166 2.40 -0.29 0.69
CA LEU A 166 2.25 -1.54 -0.07
C LEU A 166 3.51 -2.40 0.02
N GLU A 167 4.69 -1.81 -0.11
CA GLU A 167 5.95 -2.52 0.03
C GLU A 167 6.09 -3.16 1.41
N THR A 168 5.83 -2.39 2.47
CA THR A 168 5.86 -2.89 3.85
C THR A 168 4.87 -4.04 4.05
N PHE A 169 3.66 -3.88 3.52
CA PHE A 169 2.60 -4.88 3.56
C PHE A 169 3.03 -6.17 2.86
N VAL A 170 3.49 -6.09 1.61
CA VAL A 170 3.85 -7.27 0.80
C VAL A 170 5.08 -7.98 1.36
N ILE A 171 6.08 -7.27 1.88
CA ILE A 171 7.22 -7.90 2.55
C ILE A 171 6.76 -8.75 3.74
N LYS A 172 5.89 -8.20 4.59
CA LYS A 172 5.35 -8.92 5.73
C LYS A 172 4.52 -10.11 5.29
N LEU A 173 3.65 -9.92 4.29
CA LEU A 173 2.81 -10.97 3.71
C LEU A 173 3.65 -12.15 3.20
N LEU A 174 4.68 -11.89 2.42
CA LEU A 174 5.57 -12.93 1.89
C LEU A 174 6.34 -13.67 2.98
N ARG A 175 6.77 -12.99 4.02
CA ARG A 175 7.55 -13.59 5.10
C ARG A 175 6.75 -14.52 6.01
N GLU A 176 5.51 -14.16 6.31
CA GLU A 176 4.77 -14.83 7.37
C GLU A 176 3.51 -15.53 6.89
N HIS A 177 3.03 -15.16 5.70
CA HIS A 177 1.79 -15.68 5.13
C HIS A 177 1.99 -16.33 3.75
N SER A 178 3.20 -16.80 3.45
CA SER A 178 3.49 -17.59 2.27
C SER A 178 4.26 -18.87 2.60
N THR A 179 4.37 -19.75 1.62
CA THR A 179 5.19 -20.98 1.73
C THR A 179 6.69 -20.69 1.72
N ALA A 180 7.10 -19.48 1.45
CA ALA A 180 8.49 -19.03 1.43
C ALA A 180 9.08 -18.89 2.84
N ARG A 181 9.12 -19.98 3.60
CA ARG A 181 9.58 -20.01 5.01
C ARG A 181 11.03 -19.55 5.23
N ASN A 182 11.84 -19.45 4.19
CA ASN A 182 13.28 -19.15 4.29
C ASN A 182 13.65 -17.69 4.06
N LEU A 183 12.69 -16.76 4.02
CA LEU A 183 12.99 -15.31 3.97
C LEU A 183 13.70 -14.80 5.25
N ARG A 184 13.96 -15.67 6.22
CA ARG A 184 14.65 -15.35 7.47
C ARG A 184 16.18 -15.48 7.40
N SER A 185 16.75 -15.83 6.24
CA SER A 185 18.19 -15.97 6.14
C SER A 185 18.90 -14.62 6.32
N SER A 186 19.86 -14.63 7.20
CA SER A 186 20.71 -13.55 7.67
C SER A 186 21.65 -13.04 6.57
N LYS A 187 21.14 -12.36 5.55
CA LYS A 187 22.01 -11.58 4.66
C LYS A 187 22.38 -10.24 5.31
N PRO A 188 23.60 -9.73 5.04
CA PRO A 188 23.99 -8.41 5.47
C PRO A 188 22.90 -7.41 5.09
N ARG A 189 22.61 -6.45 5.97
CA ARG A 189 21.65 -5.38 5.67
C ARG A 189 22.11 -4.70 4.38
N GLU A 190 21.32 -4.84 3.33
CA GLU A 190 21.55 -4.09 2.10
C GLU A 190 21.55 -2.60 2.44
N MET A 191 22.61 -1.93 2.08
CA MET A 191 22.81 -0.51 2.33
C MET A 191 23.13 0.18 1.01
N LEU A 192 22.72 1.42 0.85
CA LEU A 192 23.19 2.25 -0.24
C LEU A 192 24.66 2.61 0.00
N ALA A 193 25.46 2.57 -1.04
CA ALA A 193 26.80 3.16 -0.98
C ALA A 193 26.69 4.69 -0.74
N ALA A 194 27.69 5.28 -0.11
CA ALA A 194 27.64 6.70 0.24
C ALA A 194 27.36 7.62 -0.97
N TYR A 195 27.92 7.30 -2.14
CA TYR A 195 27.67 8.06 -3.37
C TYR A 195 26.23 7.92 -3.89
N GLN A 196 25.61 6.74 -3.74
CA GLN A 196 24.21 6.52 -4.12
C GLN A 196 23.27 7.31 -3.22
N LEU A 197 23.49 7.25 -1.91
CA LEU A 197 22.73 8.03 -0.94
C LEU A 197 22.83 9.52 -1.23
N LYS A 198 24.04 10.02 -1.49
CA LYS A 198 24.29 11.43 -1.83
C LYS A 198 23.51 11.84 -3.09
N ARG A 199 23.58 11.06 -4.17
CA ARG A 199 22.84 11.33 -5.41
C ARG A 199 21.33 11.40 -5.18
N VAL A 200 20.78 10.46 -4.40
CA VAL A 200 19.36 10.45 -4.06
C VAL A 200 18.97 11.69 -3.25
N MET A 201 19.78 12.06 -2.26
CA MET A 201 19.52 13.25 -1.46
C MET A 201 19.55 14.54 -2.31
N GLU A 202 20.54 14.68 -3.19
CA GLU A 202 20.64 15.81 -4.13
C GLU A 202 19.43 15.86 -5.08
N PHE A 203 19.02 14.72 -5.62
CA PHE A 203 17.84 14.63 -6.46
C PHE A 203 16.57 15.08 -5.73
N VAL A 204 16.38 14.65 -4.48
CA VAL A 204 15.24 15.09 -3.65
C VAL A 204 15.28 16.60 -3.45
N GLU A 205 16.45 17.19 -3.12
CA GLU A 205 16.57 18.63 -2.88
C GLU A 205 16.17 19.46 -4.10
N THR A 206 16.56 19.02 -5.29
CA THR A 206 16.24 19.74 -6.54
C THR A 206 14.77 19.61 -6.94
N ARG A 207 14.04 18.63 -6.40
CA ARG A 207 12.67 18.30 -6.79
C ARG A 207 11.64 18.37 -5.66
N LEU A 208 11.94 19.03 -4.54
CA LEU A 208 11.03 19.14 -3.40
C LEU A 208 9.66 19.73 -3.74
N GLY A 209 9.59 20.62 -4.73
CA GLY A 209 8.36 21.28 -5.17
C GLY A 209 7.54 20.51 -6.19
N THR A 210 8.02 19.35 -6.64
CA THR A 210 7.34 18.52 -7.65
C THR A 210 6.95 17.17 -7.10
N ASN A 211 6.19 16.38 -7.86
CA ASN A 211 5.93 15.00 -7.48
C ASN A 211 7.21 14.17 -7.64
N VAL A 212 7.62 13.50 -6.56
CA VAL A 212 8.77 12.60 -6.52
C VAL A 212 8.26 11.18 -6.38
N ALA A 213 8.36 10.38 -7.44
CA ALA A 213 7.98 8.98 -7.39
C ALA A 213 9.11 8.13 -6.77
N LEU A 214 8.73 7.04 -6.11
CA LEU A 214 9.68 6.10 -5.54
C LEU A 214 10.55 5.43 -6.62
N ALA A 215 9.98 5.25 -7.82
CA ALA A 215 10.70 4.74 -8.98
C ALA A 215 11.86 5.67 -9.39
N ASP A 216 11.61 6.99 -9.44
CA ASP A 216 12.65 7.97 -9.79
C ASP A 216 13.84 7.90 -8.82
N LEU A 217 13.55 7.76 -7.52
CA LEU A 217 14.60 7.64 -6.49
C LEU A 217 15.39 6.34 -6.63
N ALA A 218 14.71 5.25 -6.99
CA ALA A 218 15.33 3.96 -7.22
C ALA A 218 16.24 3.99 -8.46
N ASP A 219 15.80 4.62 -9.54
CA ASP A 219 16.59 4.79 -10.76
C ASP A 219 17.84 5.65 -10.52
N VAL A 220 17.72 6.73 -9.77
CA VAL A 220 18.87 7.55 -9.35
C VAL A 220 19.88 6.77 -8.52
N ALA A 221 19.41 5.84 -7.68
CA ALA A 221 20.27 4.95 -6.90
C ALA A 221 20.87 3.80 -7.76
N GLY A 222 20.41 3.60 -8.99
CA GLY A 222 20.84 2.50 -9.86
C GLY A 222 20.31 1.14 -9.41
N GLY A 223 19.13 1.12 -8.79
CA GLY A 223 18.50 -0.07 -8.28
C GLY A 223 17.01 -0.07 -8.57
N SER A 224 16.36 -1.12 -8.18
CA SER A 224 14.93 -1.20 -8.31
C SER A 224 14.24 -0.67 -7.04
N VAL A 225 12.98 -0.27 -7.14
CA VAL A 225 12.16 0.34 -6.09
C VAL A 225 12.28 -0.37 -4.73
N PHE A 226 12.20 -1.71 -4.75
CA PHE A 226 12.24 -2.50 -3.52
C PHE A 226 13.61 -2.56 -2.84
N HIS A 227 14.64 -2.78 -3.65
CA HIS A 227 16.01 -2.79 -3.17
C HIS A 227 16.36 -1.40 -2.60
N PHE A 228 16.00 -0.37 -3.35
CA PHE A 228 16.22 1.01 -2.98
C PHE A 228 15.56 1.36 -1.63
N SER A 229 14.25 1.15 -1.48
CA SER A 229 13.53 1.54 -0.26
C SER A 229 14.11 0.91 0.99
N ARG A 230 14.47 -0.37 0.91
CA ARG A 230 15.07 -1.10 2.02
C ARG A 230 16.49 -0.63 2.31
N ALA A 231 17.31 -0.51 1.26
CA ALA A 231 18.68 -0.05 1.37
C ALA A 231 18.72 1.41 1.87
N PHE A 232 17.86 2.28 1.37
CA PHE A 232 17.73 3.65 1.82
C PHE A 232 17.36 3.71 3.30
N ARG A 233 16.34 2.97 3.73
CA ARG A 233 15.94 2.92 5.14
C ARG A 233 17.05 2.42 6.05
N ASN A 234 17.78 1.40 5.62
CA ASN A 234 18.90 0.85 6.39
C ASN A 234 20.06 1.84 6.49
N THR A 235 20.27 2.68 5.47
CA THR A 235 21.37 3.65 5.40
C THR A 235 21.00 4.99 6.01
N ALA A 236 19.82 5.53 5.68
CA ALA A 236 19.39 6.87 6.12
C ALA A 236 18.61 6.85 7.44
N GLY A 237 18.25 5.67 7.97
CA GLY A 237 17.47 5.52 9.19
C GLY A 237 15.98 5.87 9.06
N ASP A 238 15.52 6.21 7.86
CA ASP A 238 14.14 6.62 7.59
C ASP A 238 13.67 6.12 6.23
N THR A 239 12.35 6.02 6.01
CA THR A 239 11.85 5.66 4.68
C THR A 239 12.05 6.81 3.69
N PRO A 240 12.18 6.52 2.37
CA PRO A 240 12.29 7.56 1.33
C PRO A 240 11.18 8.61 1.44
N TYR A 241 9.93 8.17 1.63
CA TYR A 241 8.79 9.06 1.79
C TYR A 241 8.93 10.01 2.98
N ARG A 242 9.24 9.47 4.19
CA ARG A 242 9.42 10.32 5.38
C ARG A 242 10.59 11.28 5.23
N TYR A 243 11.65 10.86 4.55
CA TYR A 243 12.78 11.72 4.23
C TYR A 243 12.34 12.90 3.36
N VAL A 244 11.62 12.65 2.25
CA VAL A 244 11.08 13.70 1.36
C VAL A 244 10.16 14.64 2.14
N LEU A 245 9.21 14.11 2.91
CA LEU A 245 8.32 14.94 3.74
C LEU A 245 9.09 15.83 4.72
N ARG A 246 10.08 15.29 5.41
CA ARG A 246 10.93 16.07 6.33
C ARG A 246 11.62 17.21 5.61
N ARG A 247 12.20 16.96 4.43
CA ARG A 247 12.87 18.00 3.63
C ARG A 247 11.88 19.08 3.15
N ARG A 248 10.67 18.68 2.71
CA ARG A 248 9.60 19.61 2.36
C ARG A 248 9.19 20.50 3.55
N ILE A 249 9.05 19.92 4.74
CA ILE A 249 8.72 20.67 5.96
C ILE A 249 9.83 21.63 6.35
N GLU A 250 11.11 21.22 6.29
CA GLU A 250 12.22 22.14 6.54
C GLU A 250 12.23 23.32 5.55
N ARG A 251 12.01 23.06 4.26
CA ARG A 251 11.85 24.13 3.27
C ARG A 251 10.67 25.05 3.59
N ALA A 252 9.54 24.47 4.00
CA ALA A 252 8.36 25.26 4.38
C ALA A 252 8.63 26.13 5.60
N LYS A 253 9.35 25.65 6.59
CA LYS A 253 9.75 26.45 7.77
C LYS A 253 10.57 27.67 7.34
N HIS A 254 11.53 27.50 6.44
CA HIS A 254 12.30 28.62 5.90
C HIS A 254 11.41 29.63 5.20
N LEU A 255 10.54 29.20 4.28
CA LEU A 255 9.63 30.11 3.54
C LEU A 255 8.64 30.84 4.47
N LEU A 256 8.14 30.15 5.50
CA LEU A 256 7.21 30.77 6.47
C LEU A 256 7.85 31.90 7.29
N VAL A 257 9.16 31.83 7.53
CA VAL A 257 9.89 32.85 8.31
C VAL A 257 10.47 33.93 7.41
N SER A 258 10.92 33.58 6.20
CA SER A 258 11.65 34.50 5.32
C SER A 258 10.76 35.26 4.34
N SER A 259 9.45 34.98 4.27
CA SER A 259 8.54 35.64 3.32
C SER A 259 7.12 35.76 3.85
N ASP A 260 6.38 36.75 3.32
CA ASP A 260 4.94 36.91 3.55
C ASP A 260 4.08 36.08 2.59
N THR A 261 4.69 35.17 1.83
CA THR A 261 3.99 34.30 0.87
C THR A 261 2.80 33.61 1.53
N PRO A 262 1.59 33.60 0.93
CA PRO A 262 0.43 32.90 1.48
C PRO A 262 0.74 31.44 1.81
N ILE A 263 0.21 30.96 2.94
CA ILE A 263 0.51 29.60 3.45
C ILE A 263 0.12 28.53 2.41
N ALA A 264 -0.96 28.76 1.65
CA ALA A 264 -1.38 27.86 0.58
C ALA A 264 -0.34 27.79 -0.56
N GLU A 265 0.30 28.91 -0.86
CA GLU A 265 1.36 28.95 -1.86
C GLU A 265 2.66 28.34 -1.36
N VAL A 266 3.01 28.53 -0.10
CA VAL A 266 4.12 27.83 0.54
C VAL A 266 3.92 26.31 0.46
N ALA A 267 2.69 25.83 0.74
CA ALA A 267 2.36 24.40 0.61
C ALA A 267 2.63 23.90 -0.81
N ARG A 268 2.12 24.60 -1.83
CA ARG A 268 2.30 24.24 -3.25
C ARG A 268 3.78 24.26 -3.66
N THR A 269 4.50 25.30 -3.28
CA THR A 269 5.95 25.46 -3.58
C THR A 269 6.79 24.35 -2.93
N CYS A 270 6.33 23.78 -1.80
CA CYS A 270 6.96 22.67 -1.13
C CYS A 270 6.45 21.29 -1.60
N GLY A 271 5.63 21.22 -2.68
CA GLY A 271 5.20 19.98 -3.31
C GLY A 271 4.08 19.25 -2.60
N PHE A 272 3.26 19.94 -1.78
CA PHE A 272 2.05 19.37 -1.22
C PHE A 272 0.87 19.52 -2.17
N SER A 273 0.11 18.45 -2.35
CA SER A 273 -1.06 18.40 -3.24
C SER A 273 -2.23 19.25 -2.72
N SER A 274 -2.33 19.46 -1.39
CA SER A 274 -3.36 20.29 -0.79
C SER A 274 -2.87 21.04 0.44
N HIS A 275 -3.49 22.19 0.73
CA HIS A 275 -3.25 22.98 1.94
C HIS A 275 -3.58 22.17 3.21
N ALA A 276 -4.63 21.35 3.18
CA ALA A 276 -5.05 20.54 4.32
C ALA A 276 -4.00 19.47 4.67
N ASN A 277 -3.49 18.75 3.65
CA ASN A 277 -2.42 17.78 3.82
C ASN A 277 -1.13 18.43 4.35
N PHE A 278 -0.76 19.60 3.81
CA PHE A 278 0.36 20.38 4.31
C PHE A 278 0.18 20.73 5.79
N ALA A 279 -0.94 21.33 6.18
CA ALA A 279 -1.19 21.79 7.54
C ALA A 279 -1.14 20.62 8.55
N LYS A 280 -1.76 19.48 8.21
CA LYS A 280 -1.72 18.25 9.01
C LYS A 280 -0.30 17.71 9.16
N THR A 281 0.43 17.61 8.03
CA THR A 281 1.81 17.10 8.02
C THR A 281 2.74 18.03 8.77
N PHE A 282 2.66 19.33 8.54
CA PHE A 282 3.47 20.33 9.24
C PHE A 282 3.27 20.25 10.76
N SER A 283 1.99 20.24 11.22
CA SER A 283 1.68 20.14 12.65
C SER A 283 2.20 18.85 13.28
N ARG A 284 2.17 17.74 12.55
CA ARG A 284 2.73 16.46 13.01
C ARG A 284 4.26 16.49 13.16
N PHE A 285 4.97 17.17 12.26
CA PHE A 285 6.44 17.23 12.29
C PHE A 285 6.96 18.32 13.23
N VAL A 286 6.26 19.45 13.35
CA VAL A 286 6.73 20.67 14.03
C VAL A 286 6.06 20.88 15.39
N GLY A 287 4.94 20.20 15.66
CA GLY A 287 4.18 20.34 16.91
C GLY A 287 3.30 21.58 16.98
N THR A 288 3.24 22.40 15.90
CA THR A 288 2.40 23.60 15.84
C THR A 288 1.92 23.85 14.42
N THR A 289 0.85 24.65 14.24
CA THR A 289 0.31 24.95 12.91
C THR A 289 1.22 25.88 12.12
N PRO A 290 1.21 25.85 10.76
CA PRO A 290 1.98 26.77 9.93
C PRO A 290 1.73 28.26 10.26
N LYS A 291 0.46 28.60 10.55
CA LYS A 291 0.08 29.98 10.92
C LYS A 291 0.74 30.42 12.23
N ARG A 292 0.70 29.58 13.26
CA ARG A 292 1.35 29.88 14.54
C ARG A 292 2.86 29.90 14.43
N PHE A 293 3.43 29.06 13.57
CA PHE A 293 4.88 29.01 13.33
C PHE A 293 5.39 30.29 12.70
N ARG A 294 4.64 30.88 11.75
CA ARG A 294 4.96 32.17 11.09
C ARG A 294 4.96 33.35 12.07
N GLN A 295 4.16 33.29 13.12
CA GLN A 295 3.99 34.39 14.10
C GLN A 295 5.03 34.38 15.22
N ARG A 296 5.94 33.41 15.20
CA ARG A 296 7.07 33.35 16.14
C ARG A 296 8.26 34.11 15.62
#